data_b06824d2b12056e7e88e3dd9c340328c
#
_entry.id   b06824d2b12056e7e88e3dd9c340328c
#
_cell.length_a   1.000
_cell.length_b   1.000
_cell.length_c   1.000
_cell.angle_alpha   90.00
_cell.angle_beta   90.00
_cell.angle_gamma   90.00
#
_symmetry.space_group_name_H-M   'P 1'
#
loop_
_entity.id
_entity.type
_entity.pdbx_description
1 polymer ?
#
loop_
_entity_poly.entity_id
_entity_poly.type
_entity_poly.pdbx_seq_one_letter_code
_entity_poly.pdbx_strand_id
1 'polypeptide(L)'
;MQHHHKTIVVKFGTSTLTQGSPKLNLAYMMEIVRQLAQLHQAGFRLVIVTSGAIAAGRHYLNHPQLPPTVASKQLLAAVGQSQLIQTWEKLFAIYDIHIGQMLLTRADIEDRERFLNARDTLQALLDNQIIPVINENDAVATAEIKVGDNDNLSALVAILVQAEQLYLLTDQQGLFDSDPRKNLQAKLIPVVDKITDHIRSIAGGSGTNLGTGGMSTKITAADVATRSGIETIIAPGNQANVIVDLAYDQAIGTKFTVQADRLESRKQWLFAAPSAGVLVVDEGAESAVLIQHKSLLPAGIVEVSGRFSRGEVVRIRTRSGKDIALGMPRYNSDALELIKGKHSQDIENILGYEYGAVAVHRDDMIVL
;
A
#
# COMPACT_ATOMS: atom_id res chain seq x y z
N MET A 1 11.89 -3.56 26.29
CA MET A 1 11.87 -2.66 25.12
C MET A 1 10.96 -3.29 24.10
N GLN A 2 9.78 -2.74 23.84
CA GLN A 2 8.95 -3.18 22.73
C GLN A 2 9.70 -2.76 21.45
N HIS A 3 10.30 -3.73 20.76
CA HIS A 3 10.81 -3.51 19.43
C HIS A 3 9.60 -3.17 18.56
N HIS A 4 9.52 -1.94 18.11
CA HIS A 4 8.58 -1.52 17.09
C HIS A 4 9.00 -2.28 15.82
N HIS A 5 8.30 -3.38 15.53
CA HIS A 5 8.64 -4.21 14.36
C HIS A 5 8.30 -3.46 13.09
N LYS A 6 9.32 -3.27 12.22
CA LYS A 6 9.16 -2.58 10.94
C LYS A 6 8.06 -3.25 10.11
N THR A 7 7.20 -2.44 9.49
CA THR A 7 6.28 -2.89 8.44
C THR A 7 6.97 -2.75 7.10
N ILE A 8 7.09 -3.87 6.38
CA ILE A 8 7.79 -3.95 5.10
C ILE A 8 6.84 -4.41 4.01
N VAL A 9 6.77 -3.67 2.90
CA VAL A 9 6.06 -4.10 1.70
C VAL A 9 7.09 -4.65 0.72
N VAL A 10 6.87 -5.89 0.24
CA VAL A 10 7.74 -6.54 -0.74
C VAL A 10 6.97 -6.78 -2.03
N LYS A 11 7.45 -6.19 -3.12
CA LYS A 11 6.83 -6.32 -4.44
C LYS A 11 7.61 -7.29 -5.32
N PHE A 12 6.88 -8.24 -5.90
CA PHE A 12 7.39 -9.23 -6.85
C PHE A 12 6.78 -9.03 -8.24
N GLY A 13 7.62 -8.83 -9.25
CA GLY A 13 7.20 -8.80 -10.65
C GLY A 13 7.00 -10.19 -11.25
N THR A 14 6.30 -10.28 -12.37
CA THR A 14 6.09 -11.55 -13.08
C THR A 14 7.42 -12.20 -13.47
N SER A 15 8.38 -11.45 -14.04
CA SER A 15 9.71 -11.96 -14.40
C SER A 15 10.45 -12.56 -13.22
N THR A 16 10.32 -11.94 -12.05
CA THR A 16 10.91 -12.42 -10.80
C THR A 16 10.29 -13.74 -10.37
N LEU A 17 8.95 -13.85 -10.36
CA LEU A 17 8.25 -15.06 -9.93
C LEU A 17 8.35 -16.23 -10.92
N THR A 18 8.55 -15.94 -12.21
CA THR A 18 8.69 -16.98 -13.25
C THR A 18 10.13 -17.35 -13.53
N GLN A 19 11.10 -16.51 -13.14
CA GLN A 19 12.52 -16.66 -13.47
C GLN A 19 12.73 -16.94 -14.98
N GLY A 20 12.00 -16.16 -15.83
CA GLY A 20 12.05 -16.30 -17.30
C GLY A 20 11.32 -17.53 -17.86
N SER A 21 10.69 -18.35 -17.04
CA SER A 21 9.92 -19.52 -17.49
C SER A 21 8.46 -19.13 -17.83
N PRO A 22 7.71 -19.94 -18.60
CA PRO A 22 6.29 -19.68 -18.91
C PRO A 22 5.34 -19.94 -17.73
N LYS A 23 5.85 -20.40 -16.59
CA LYS A 23 5.08 -20.74 -15.38
C LYS A 23 5.72 -20.14 -14.13
N LEU A 24 4.99 -20.14 -13.03
CA LEU A 24 5.55 -19.80 -11.72
C LEU A 24 6.68 -20.76 -11.35
N ASN A 25 7.79 -20.20 -10.90
CA ASN A 25 8.94 -20.99 -10.43
C ASN A 25 8.77 -21.31 -8.94
N LEU A 26 8.23 -22.49 -8.65
CA LEU A 26 7.92 -22.91 -7.29
C LEU A 26 9.16 -22.99 -6.37
N ALA A 27 10.30 -23.41 -6.91
CA ALA A 27 11.55 -23.48 -6.13
C ALA A 27 12.00 -22.08 -5.69
N TYR A 28 11.93 -21.11 -6.59
CA TYR A 28 12.21 -19.71 -6.26
C TYR A 28 11.19 -19.13 -5.28
N MET A 29 9.89 -19.38 -5.49
CA MET A 29 8.84 -18.92 -4.57
C MET A 29 8.99 -19.53 -3.17
N MET A 30 9.42 -20.80 -3.08
CA MET A 30 9.74 -21.45 -1.80
C MET A 30 10.85 -20.71 -1.05
N GLU A 31 11.93 -20.32 -1.76
CA GLU A 31 13.03 -19.57 -1.14
C GLU A 31 12.60 -18.19 -0.68
N ILE A 32 11.76 -17.48 -1.46
CA ILE A 32 11.14 -16.22 -1.04
C ILE A 32 10.34 -16.43 0.25
N VAL A 33 9.46 -17.43 0.26
CA VAL A 33 8.60 -17.70 1.43
C VAL A 33 9.44 -18.07 2.65
N ARG A 34 10.53 -18.81 2.50
CA ARG A 34 11.48 -19.10 3.59
C ARG A 34 11.99 -17.81 4.22
N GLN A 35 12.42 -16.83 3.40
CA GLN A 35 12.92 -15.54 3.88
C GLN A 35 11.83 -14.73 4.58
N LEU A 36 10.64 -14.66 3.97
CA LEU A 36 9.49 -13.95 4.56
C LEU A 36 9.03 -14.60 5.87
N ALA A 37 9.01 -15.94 5.94
CA ALA A 37 8.67 -16.67 7.17
C ALA A 37 9.68 -16.40 8.29
N GLN A 38 10.98 -16.37 7.97
CA GLN A 38 12.03 -16.00 8.94
C GLN A 38 11.80 -14.60 9.52
N LEU A 39 11.48 -13.60 8.69
CA LEU A 39 11.21 -12.24 9.15
C LEU A 39 9.90 -12.15 9.94
N HIS A 40 8.85 -12.84 9.49
CA HIS A 40 7.57 -12.89 10.18
C HIS A 40 7.72 -13.47 11.59
N GLN A 41 8.47 -14.58 11.74
CA GLN A 41 8.79 -15.19 13.02
C GLN A 41 9.67 -14.30 13.90
N ALA A 42 10.51 -13.45 13.29
CA ALA A 42 11.27 -12.41 13.99
C ALA A 42 10.42 -11.19 14.39
N GLY A 43 9.11 -11.18 14.04
CA GLY A 43 8.13 -10.16 14.42
C GLY A 43 7.99 -9.00 13.44
N PHE A 44 8.58 -9.04 12.26
CA PHE A 44 8.33 -8.04 11.22
C PHE A 44 6.89 -8.16 10.69
N ARG A 45 6.28 -7.02 10.38
CA ARG A 45 4.97 -6.95 9.72
C ARG A 45 5.20 -6.91 8.21
N LEU A 46 4.75 -7.93 7.51
CA LEU A 46 5.04 -8.12 6.09
C LEU A 46 3.78 -7.99 5.24
N VAL A 47 3.91 -7.33 4.09
CA VAL A 47 2.87 -7.23 3.07
C VAL A 47 3.49 -7.59 1.72
N ILE A 48 2.83 -8.46 0.98
CA ILE A 48 3.27 -8.89 -0.34
C ILE A 48 2.42 -8.20 -1.40
N VAL A 49 3.08 -7.56 -2.37
CA VAL A 49 2.43 -7.14 -3.61
C VAL A 49 2.96 -8.01 -4.74
N THR A 50 2.09 -8.84 -5.29
CA THR A 50 2.46 -9.88 -6.26
C THR A 50 2.00 -9.53 -7.67
N SER A 51 2.66 -10.09 -8.65
CA SER A 51 2.21 -10.20 -10.05
C SER A 51 2.13 -11.68 -10.41
N GLY A 52 1.90 -11.98 -11.68
CA GLY A 52 2.03 -13.35 -12.20
C GLY A 52 0.70 -14.07 -12.43
N ALA A 53 -0.45 -13.45 -12.14
CA ALA A 53 -1.76 -14.07 -12.38
C ALA A 53 -1.96 -14.46 -13.85
N ILE A 54 -1.66 -13.57 -14.81
CA ILE A 54 -1.76 -13.88 -16.25
C ILE A 54 -0.84 -15.04 -16.65
N ALA A 55 0.39 -15.08 -16.14
CA ALA A 55 1.33 -16.19 -16.42
C ALA A 55 0.81 -17.51 -15.83
N ALA A 56 0.32 -17.50 -14.60
CA ALA A 56 -0.28 -18.67 -13.96
C ALA A 56 -1.51 -19.18 -14.74
N GLY A 57 -2.40 -18.28 -15.17
CA GLY A 57 -3.59 -18.64 -15.94
C GLY A 57 -3.25 -19.19 -17.33
N ARG A 58 -2.29 -18.59 -18.01
CA ARG A 58 -1.81 -19.08 -19.30
C ARG A 58 -1.23 -20.50 -19.20
N HIS A 59 -0.43 -20.77 -18.17
CA HIS A 59 0.12 -22.10 -17.92
C HIS A 59 -0.98 -23.10 -17.54
N TYR A 60 -1.89 -22.73 -16.64
CA TYR A 60 -2.99 -23.59 -16.20
C TYR A 60 -3.92 -24.02 -17.35
N LEU A 61 -4.16 -23.11 -18.29
CA LEU A 61 -4.96 -23.37 -19.50
C LEU A 61 -4.15 -23.98 -20.66
N ASN A 62 -2.94 -24.51 -20.41
CA ASN A 62 -2.07 -25.11 -21.42
C ASN A 62 -1.77 -24.19 -22.63
N HIS A 63 -1.46 -22.92 -22.35
CA HIS A 63 -1.09 -21.92 -23.35
C HIS A 63 -2.11 -21.71 -24.48
N PRO A 64 -3.34 -21.33 -24.18
CA PRO A 64 -4.42 -21.19 -25.15
C PRO A 64 -4.08 -20.12 -26.18
N GLN A 65 -4.49 -20.35 -27.43
CA GLN A 65 -4.42 -19.38 -28.51
C GLN A 65 -5.58 -18.40 -28.36
N LEU A 66 -5.33 -17.26 -27.72
CA LEU A 66 -6.35 -16.22 -27.50
C LEU A 66 -6.01 -14.99 -28.33
N PRO A 67 -7.02 -14.25 -28.81
CA PRO A 67 -6.79 -12.98 -29.49
C PRO A 67 -6.14 -11.97 -28.54
N PRO A 68 -5.30 -11.01 -29.03
CA PRO A 68 -4.59 -10.05 -28.19
C PRO A 68 -5.51 -8.91 -27.69
N THR A 69 -6.60 -9.27 -27.01
CA THR A 69 -7.60 -8.33 -26.48
C THR A 69 -7.46 -8.15 -24.98
N VAL A 70 -8.06 -7.08 -24.45
CA VAL A 70 -8.16 -6.84 -23.00
C VAL A 70 -8.92 -7.99 -22.35
N ALA A 71 -10.03 -8.42 -22.92
CA ALA A 71 -10.83 -9.54 -22.39
C ALA A 71 -10.02 -10.85 -22.28
N SER A 72 -9.13 -11.13 -23.24
CA SER A 72 -8.24 -12.30 -23.16
C SER A 72 -7.24 -12.20 -22.00
N LYS A 73 -6.71 -11.01 -21.73
CA LYS A 73 -5.84 -10.78 -20.56
C LYS A 73 -6.62 -10.91 -19.26
N GLN A 74 -7.81 -10.34 -19.18
CA GLN A 74 -8.71 -10.43 -18.02
C GLN A 74 -9.12 -11.88 -17.74
N LEU A 75 -9.43 -12.68 -18.79
CA LEU A 75 -9.70 -14.11 -18.66
C LEU A 75 -8.51 -14.84 -18.04
N LEU A 76 -7.31 -14.61 -18.58
CA LEU A 76 -6.08 -15.25 -18.05
C LEU A 76 -5.79 -14.80 -16.61
N ALA A 77 -6.01 -13.54 -16.28
CA ALA A 77 -5.84 -13.01 -14.93
C ALA A 77 -6.85 -13.65 -13.96
N ALA A 78 -8.13 -13.70 -14.32
CA ALA A 78 -9.19 -14.27 -13.50
C ALA A 78 -8.94 -15.75 -13.18
N VAL A 79 -8.58 -16.57 -14.19
CA VAL A 79 -8.24 -17.98 -14.00
C VAL A 79 -6.94 -18.12 -13.20
N GLY A 80 -5.94 -17.32 -13.53
CA GLY A 80 -4.62 -17.45 -12.93
C GLY A 80 -4.51 -16.89 -11.52
N GLN A 81 -5.36 -15.93 -11.14
CA GLN A 81 -5.35 -15.38 -9.77
C GLN A 81 -5.63 -16.46 -8.73
N SER A 82 -6.57 -17.37 -8.99
CA SER A 82 -6.84 -18.48 -8.09
C SER A 82 -5.64 -19.45 -7.95
N GLN A 83 -4.91 -19.68 -9.04
CA GLN A 83 -3.70 -20.52 -9.03
C GLN A 83 -2.54 -19.84 -8.28
N LEU A 84 -2.38 -18.55 -8.48
CA LEU A 84 -1.35 -17.74 -7.84
C LEU A 84 -1.52 -17.71 -6.32
N ILE A 85 -2.75 -17.41 -5.85
CA ILE A 85 -2.99 -17.30 -4.40
C ILE A 85 -2.91 -18.67 -3.71
N GLN A 86 -3.41 -19.73 -4.33
CA GLN A 86 -3.23 -21.10 -3.82
C GLN A 86 -1.75 -21.50 -3.73
N THR A 87 -0.92 -21.03 -4.65
CA THR A 87 0.53 -21.27 -4.61
C THR A 87 1.14 -20.59 -3.39
N TRP A 88 0.85 -19.30 -3.18
CA TRP A 88 1.32 -18.58 -1.99
C TRP A 88 0.85 -19.25 -0.70
N GLU A 89 -0.44 -19.59 -0.61
CA GLU A 89 -1.05 -20.24 0.56
C GLU A 89 -0.34 -21.56 0.90
N LYS A 90 -0.18 -22.46 -0.08
CA LYS A 90 0.49 -23.75 0.11
C LYS A 90 1.93 -23.62 0.59
N LEU A 91 2.64 -22.59 0.10
CA LEU A 91 4.04 -22.39 0.48
C LEU A 91 4.15 -21.81 1.89
N PHE A 92 3.29 -20.86 2.28
CA PHE A 92 3.25 -20.32 3.64
C PHE A 92 2.74 -21.30 4.67
N ALA A 93 1.82 -22.19 4.28
CA ALA A 93 1.30 -23.26 5.15
C ALA A 93 2.40 -24.21 5.65
N ILE A 94 3.54 -24.35 4.93
CA ILE A 94 4.72 -25.13 5.38
C ILE A 94 5.31 -24.56 6.68
N TYR A 95 5.10 -23.26 6.92
CA TYR A 95 5.60 -22.52 8.09
C TYR A 95 4.50 -22.18 9.10
N ASP A 96 3.29 -22.74 8.96
CA ASP A 96 2.10 -22.43 9.76
C ASP A 96 1.73 -20.93 9.74
N ILE A 97 1.99 -20.24 8.61
CA ILE A 97 1.70 -18.84 8.42
C ILE A 97 0.46 -18.69 7.53
N HIS A 98 -0.52 -17.94 8.01
CA HIS A 98 -1.71 -17.59 7.25
C HIS A 98 -1.47 -16.39 6.35
N ILE A 99 -2.14 -16.39 5.19
CA ILE A 99 -2.17 -15.25 4.28
C ILE A 99 -3.61 -14.77 4.06
N GLY A 100 -3.76 -13.48 3.73
CA GLY A 100 -5.05 -12.90 3.34
C GLY A 100 -4.95 -12.28 1.95
N GLN A 101 -5.80 -12.68 1.00
CA GLN A 101 -5.82 -12.10 -0.34
C GLN A 101 -6.57 -10.76 -0.33
N MET A 102 -6.00 -9.75 -0.99
CA MET A 102 -6.70 -8.52 -1.37
C MET A 102 -6.47 -8.20 -2.85
N LEU A 103 -7.54 -7.92 -3.56
CA LEU A 103 -7.50 -7.45 -4.95
C LEU A 103 -7.93 -6.00 -4.97
N LEU A 104 -7.05 -5.13 -5.42
CA LEU A 104 -7.26 -3.68 -5.45
C LEU A 104 -7.13 -3.15 -6.87
N THR A 105 -7.88 -2.11 -7.17
CA THR A 105 -7.69 -1.28 -8.34
C THR A 105 -7.21 0.10 -7.93
N ARG A 106 -6.69 0.87 -8.87
CA ARG A 106 -6.35 2.27 -8.63
C ARG A 106 -7.57 3.08 -8.13
N ALA A 107 -8.76 2.80 -8.67
CA ALA A 107 -10.01 3.44 -8.25
C ALA A 107 -10.33 3.18 -6.76
N ASP A 108 -10.00 1.99 -6.23
CA ASP A 108 -10.21 1.68 -4.82
C ASP A 108 -9.30 2.49 -3.89
N ILE A 109 -8.16 2.96 -4.40
CA ILE A 109 -7.23 3.78 -3.64
C ILE A 109 -7.53 5.29 -3.79
N GLU A 110 -8.05 5.70 -4.94
CA GLU A 110 -8.44 7.08 -5.21
C GLU A 110 -9.77 7.45 -4.51
N ASP A 111 -10.67 6.48 -4.33
CA ASP A 111 -11.90 6.64 -3.56
C ASP A 111 -11.61 6.57 -2.06
N ARG A 112 -11.98 7.61 -1.33
CA ARG A 112 -11.63 7.76 0.10
C ARG A 112 -12.27 6.71 1.01
N GLU A 113 -13.51 6.35 0.75
CA GLU A 113 -14.22 5.34 1.55
C GLU A 113 -13.59 3.96 1.32
N ARG A 114 -13.34 3.58 0.05
CA ARG A 114 -12.67 2.32 -0.30
C ARG A 114 -11.25 2.27 0.24
N PHE A 115 -10.52 3.40 0.18
CA PHE A 115 -9.20 3.53 0.78
C PHE A 115 -9.21 3.21 2.28
N LEU A 116 -10.15 3.79 3.04
CA LEU A 116 -10.28 3.50 4.47
C LEU A 116 -10.66 2.05 4.74
N ASN A 117 -11.57 1.48 3.95
CA ASN A 117 -11.95 0.06 4.07
C ASN A 117 -10.76 -0.86 3.80
N ALA A 118 -9.98 -0.59 2.74
CA ALA A 118 -8.78 -1.35 2.42
C ALA A 118 -7.73 -1.22 3.54
N ARG A 119 -7.51 -0.01 4.06
CA ARG A 119 -6.59 0.25 5.18
C ARG A 119 -6.98 -0.53 6.43
N ASP A 120 -8.26 -0.45 6.82
CA ASP A 120 -8.74 -1.10 8.04
C ASP A 120 -8.64 -2.64 7.91
N THR A 121 -8.94 -3.20 6.73
CA THR A 121 -8.76 -4.63 6.46
C THR A 121 -7.28 -5.05 6.54
N LEU A 122 -6.38 -4.28 5.90
CA LEU A 122 -4.93 -4.55 5.95
C LEU A 122 -4.40 -4.48 7.38
N GLN A 123 -4.84 -3.47 8.14
CA GLN A 123 -4.46 -3.33 9.54
C GLN A 123 -4.93 -4.52 10.37
N ALA A 124 -6.19 -4.96 10.19
CA ALA A 124 -6.74 -6.12 10.89
C ALA A 124 -5.97 -7.41 10.55
N LEU A 125 -5.59 -7.63 9.28
CA LEU A 125 -4.76 -8.76 8.89
C LEU A 125 -3.42 -8.73 9.61
N LEU A 126 -2.72 -7.59 9.56
CA LEU A 126 -1.41 -7.42 10.18
C LEU A 126 -1.45 -7.55 11.71
N ASP A 127 -2.50 -7.06 12.37
CA ASP A 127 -2.67 -7.16 13.83
C ASP A 127 -2.94 -8.61 14.27
N ASN A 128 -3.50 -9.44 13.38
CA ASN A 128 -3.70 -10.86 13.59
C ASN A 128 -2.55 -11.72 13.05
N GLN A 129 -1.40 -11.12 12.71
CA GLN A 129 -0.22 -11.83 12.19
C GLN A 129 -0.50 -12.61 10.89
N ILE A 130 -1.47 -12.15 10.09
CA ILE A 130 -1.78 -12.69 8.77
C ILE A 130 -1.05 -11.84 7.73
N ILE A 131 -0.33 -12.47 6.79
CA ILE A 131 0.40 -11.76 5.74
C ILE A 131 -0.55 -11.40 4.60
N PRO A 132 -0.84 -10.10 4.34
CA PRO A 132 -1.62 -9.71 3.18
C PRO A 132 -0.85 -10.00 1.88
N VAL A 133 -1.50 -10.67 0.93
CA VAL A 133 -1.02 -10.87 -0.45
C VAL A 133 -1.93 -10.09 -1.38
N ILE A 134 -1.39 -9.01 -1.94
CA ILE A 134 -2.14 -8.04 -2.72
C ILE A 134 -1.77 -8.17 -4.20
N ASN A 135 -2.75 -8.10 -5.07
CA ASN A 135 -2.56 -7.97 -6.51
C ASN A 135 -3.54 -6.96 -7.07
N GLU A 136 -3.26 -6.45 -8.27
CA GLU A 136 -4.26 -5.70 -9.02
C GLU A 136 -5.44 -6.62 -9.37
N ASN A 137 -6.66 -6.07 -9.32
CA ASN A 137 -7.85 -6.76 -9.80
C ASN A 137 -7.93 -6.66 -11.32
N ASP A 138 -7.03 -7.35 -11.99
CA ASP A 138 -6.90 -7.37 -13.46
C ASP A 138 -8.19 -7.82 -14.17
N ALA A 139 -9.09 -8.54 -13.47
CA ALA A 139 -10.34 -9.02 -14.07
C ALA A 139 -11.34 -7.89 -14.35
N VAL A 140 -11.26 -6.78 -13.63
CA VAL A 140 -12.16 -5.62 -13.76
C VAL A 140 -11.40 -4.33 -14.11
N ALA A 141 -10.07 -4.36 -14.16
CA ALA A 141 -9.28 -3.20 -14.53
C ALA A 141 -9.54 -2.78 -15.97
N THR A 142 -9.69 -1.47 -16.22
CA THR A 142 -9.98 -0.93 -17.56
C THR A 142 -8.71 -0.80 -18.39
N ALA A 143 -8.84 -0.79 -19.73
CA ALA A 143 -7.71 -0.68 -20.65
C ALA A 143 -6.93 0.64 -20.54
N GLU A 144 -7.55 1.69 -20.02
CA GLU A 144 -6.95 3.01 -19.80
C GLU A 144 -5.98 3.01 -18.62
N ILE A 145 -6.22 2.12 -17.66
CA ILE A 145 -5.32 1.83 -16.54
C ILE A 145 -4.43 0.70 -17.04
N LYS A 146 -3.17 0.99 -17.33
CA LYS A 146 -2.22 0.00 -17.87
C LYS A 146 -2.16 -1.19 -16.93
N VAL A 147 -2.78 -2.30 -17.33
CA VAL A 147 -2.71 -3.60 -16.66
C VAL A 147 -1.24 -3.96 -16.44
N GLY A 148 -0.84 -4.15 -15.19
CA GLY A 148 0.49 -4.66 -14.85
C GLY A 148 1.46 -3.68 -14.19
N ASP A 149 1.00 -2.52 -13.68
CA ASP A 149 1.87 -1.62 -12.90
C ASP A 149 1.73 -1.83 -11.39
N ASN A 150 2.05 -3.04 -10.95
CA ASN A 150 2.10 -3.34 -9.52
C ASN A 150 3.25 -2.63 -8.78
N ASP A 151 4.17 -1.92 -9.49
CA ASP A 151 5.16 -1.07 -8.84
C ASP A 151 4.44 0.11 -8.16
N ASN A 152 3.58 0.85 -8.89
CA ASN A 152 2.79 1.95 -8.32
C ASN A 152 1.79 1.44 -7.27
N LEU A 153 1.10 0.33 -7.53
CA LEU A 153 0.23 -0.28 -6.53
C LEU A 153 0.98 -0.56 -5.22
N SER A 154 2.23 -1.05 -5.29
CA SER A 154 3.03 -1.34 -4.11
C SER A 154 3.39 -0.09 -3.30
N ALA A 155 3.64 1.04 -3.96
CA ALA A 155 3.85 2.33 -3.29
C ALA A 155 2.59 2.80 -2.57
N LEU A 156 1.42 2.68 -3.22
CA LEU A 156 0.12 3.03 -2.62
C LEU A 156 -0.24 2.11 -1.45
N VAL A 157 0.02 0.80 -1.58
CA VAL A 157 -0.12 -0.17 -0.48
C VAL A 157 0.80 0.17 0.69
N ALA A 158 2.06 0.55 0.41
CA ALA A 158 2.99 0.96 1.45
C ALA A 158 2.50 2.20 2.23
N ILE A 159 1.83 3.14 1.54
CA ILE A 159 1.16 4.28 2.18
C ILE A 159 -0.02 3.81 3.03
N LEU A 160 -0.87 2.92 2.51
CA LEU A 160 -2.03 2.36 3.22
C LEU A 160 -1.64 1.73 4.55
N VAL A 161 -0.62 0.87 4.55
CA VAL A 161 -0.16 0.15 5.75
C VAL A 161 0.85 0.93 6.58
N GLN A 162 1.19 2.15 6.17
CA GLN A 162 2.21 3.00 6.82
C GLN A 162 3.56 2.30 6.94
N ALA A 163 3.98 1.62 5.89
CA ALA A 163 5.22 0.87 5.86
C ALA A 163 6.45 1.76 6.15
N GLU A 164 7.45 1.21 6.80
CA GLU A 164 8.77 1.81 6.94
C GLU A 164 9.58 1.66 5.65
N GLN A 165 9.42 0.52 4.98
CA GLN A 165 10.23 0.19 3.81
C GLN A 165 9.39 -0.46 2.71
N LEU A 166 9.77 -0.16 1.46
CA LEU A 166 9.23 -0.78 0.25
C LEU A 166 10.38 -1.42 -0.53
N TYR A 167 10.31 -2.73 -0.76
CA TYR A 167 11.27 -3.45 -1.58
C TYR A 167 10.67 -3.76 -2.95
N LEU A 168 11.28 -3.23 -4.00
CA LEU A 168 10.93 -3.49 -5.40
C LEU A 168 11.92 -4.51 -5.96
N LEU A 169 11.58 -5.80 -5.86
CA LEU A 169 12.45 -6.87 -6.33
C LEU A 169 12.33 -7.04 -7.86
N THR A 170 13.48 -7.10 -8.50
CA THR A 170 13.64 -7.13 -9.96
C THR A 170 14.71 -8.10 -10.39
N ASP A 171 14.87 -8.31 -11.69
CA ASP A 171 15.94 -9.07 -12.33
C ASP A 171 17.25 -8.28 -12.47
N GLN A 172 17.24 -6.98 -12.14
CA GLN A 172 18.42 -6.12 -12.18
C GLN A 172 19.01 -5.90 -10.78
N GLN A 173 20.32 -5.58 -10.74
CA GLN A 173 21.02 -5.31 -9.48
C GLN A 173 20.52 -4.05 -8.76
N GLY A 174 19.87 -3.14 -9.46
CA GLY A 174 19.38 -1.84 -9.00
C GLY A 174 19.32 -0.85 -10.15
N LEU A 175 19.41 0.45 -9.84
CA LEU A 175 19.51 1.52 -10.82
C LEU A 175 20.97 1.75 -11.20
N PHE A 176 21.26 1.80 -12.50
CA PHE A 176 22.58 2.13 -13.04
C PHE A 176 22.59 3.52 -13.65
N ASP A 177 23.76 4.12 -13.77
CA ASP A 177 23.97 5.42 -14.44
C ASP A 177 23.70 5.40 -15.96
N SER A 178 23.64 4.21 -16.53
CA SER A 178 23.27 3.94 -17.92
C SER A 178 22.73 2.52 -18.05
N ASP A 179 22.09 2.16 -19.19
CA ASP A 179 21.55 0.81 -19.39
C ASP A 179 22.69 -0.25 -19.44
N PRO A 180 22.81 -1.14 -18.42
CA PRO A 180 23.89 -2.10 -18.34
C PRO A 180 23.88 -3.15 -19.48
N ARG A 181 22.75 -3.30 -20.19
CA ARG A 181 22.65 -4.17 -21.36
C ARG A 181 23.30 -3.55 -22.59
N LYS A 182 23.44 -2.22 -22.62
CA LYS A 182 24.04 -1.46 -23.71
C LYS A 182 25.45 -0.97 -23.39
N ASN A 183 25.71 -0.70 -22.10
CA ASN A 183 27.00 -0.22 -21.62
C ASN A 183 27.52 -1.13 -20.51
N LEU A 184 28.51 -1.96 -20.83
CA LEU A 184 29.15 -2.87 -19.87
C LEU A 184 29.93 -2.16 -18.74
N GLN A 185 30.19 -0.85 -18.88
CA GLN A 185 30.84 -0.03 -17.86
C GLN A 185 29.81 0.72 -16.98
N ALA A 186 28.52 0.48 -17.17
CA ALA A 186 27.47 1.06 -16.33
C ALA A 186 27.73 0.77 -14.85
N LYS A 187 27.64 1.80 -14.03
CA LYS A 187 27.87 1.69 -12.58
C LYS A 187 26.55 1.72 -11.84
N LEU A 188 26.43 0.83 -10.87
CA LEU A 188 25.30 0.83 -9.94
C LEU A 188 25.31 2.11 -9.11
N ILE A 189 24.15 2.73 -8.98
CA ILE A 189 23.91 3.87 -8.09
C ILE A 189 23.43 3.31 -6.76
N PRO A 190 24.24 3.30 -5.69
CA PRO A 190 23.84 2.67 -4.43
C PRO A 190 22.77 3.46 -3.66
N VAL A 191 22.79 4.79 -3.75
CA VAL A 191 21.88 5.68 -3.03
C VAL A 191 21.40 6.81 -3.93
N VAL A 192 20.12 7.09 -3.87
CA VAL A 192 19.46 8.23 -4.54
C VAL A 192 18.74 9.06 -3.46
N ASP A 193 19.32 10.22 -3.12
CA ASP A 193 18.72 11.12 -2.13
C ASP A 193 17.56 11.93 -2.70
N LYS A 194 17.56 12.20 -4.00
CA LYS A 194 16.49 12.92 -4.68
C LYS A 194 16.29 12.41 -6.11
N ILE A 195 15.04 12.10 -6.44
CA ILE A 195 14.67 11.70 -7.79
C ILE A 195 14.54 12.95 -8.68
N THR A 196 15.61 13.25 -9.41
CA THR A 196 15.72 14.36 -10.36
C THR A 196 15.30 13.92 -11.76
N ASP A 197 15.17 14.88 -12.70
CA ASP A 197 14.91 14.58 -14.10
C ASP A 197 16.05 13.71 -14.71
N HIS A 198 17.27 13.89 -14.24
CA HIS A 198 18.39 13.02 -14.64
C HIS A 198 18.15 11.58 -14.20
N ILE A 199 17.76 11.30 -12.96
CA ILE A 199 17.42 9.96 -12.46
C ILE A 199 16.28 9.35 -13.28
N ARG A 200 15.26 10.15 -13.63
CA ARG A 200 14.17 9.70 -14.50
C ARG A 200 14.64 9.37 -15.90
N SER A 201 15.55 10.14 -16.46
CA SER A 201 16.08 9.95 -17.81
C SER A 201 16.90 8.67 -17.96
N ILE A 202 17.78 8.35 -16.99
CA ILE A 202 18.59 7.13 -17.01
C ILE A 202 17.76 5.86 -16.79
N ALA A 203 16.60 5.97 -16.13
CA ALA A 203 15.65 4.88 -15.97
C ALA A 203 14.88 4.52 -17.26
N GLY A 204 15.17 5.17 -18.40
CA GLY A 204 14.47 4.94 -19.67
C GLY A 204 13.37 5.97 -19.94
N GLY A 205 13.68 7.25 -19.68
CA GLY A 205 12.78 8.41 -19.73
C GLY A 205 11.82 8.47 -20.91
N SER A 206 10.86 9.32 -20.81
CA SER A 206 9.70 9.80 -21.62
C SER A 206 9.45 9.30 -23.06
N GLY A 207 10.03 8.22 -23.53
CA GLY A 207 9.97 7.80 -24.95
C GLY A 207 9.52 6.37 -25.24
N THR A 208 9.44 5.46 -24.29
CA THR A 208 8.95 4.11 -24.55
C THR A 208 7.57 3.89 -23.94
N ASN A 209 6.56 4.23 -24.72
CA ASN A 209 5.24 3.61 -24.60
C ASN A 209 5.40 2.09 -24.74
N LEU A 210 4.94 1.31 -23.79
CA LEU A 210 4.84 -0.16 -23.78
C LEU A 210 5.91 -0.93 -22.97
N GLY A 211 6.13 -0.61 -21.71
CA GLY A 211 6.81 -1.52 -20.79
C GLY A 211 5.97 -1.76 -19.55
N THR A 212 5.27 -2.88 -19.47
CA THR A 212 4.72 -3.35 -18.20
C THR A 212 5.87 -3.66 -17.25
N GLY A 213 6.15 -2.77 -16.27
CA GLY A 213 7.08 -3.03 -15.18
C GLY A 213 8.59 -2.79 -15.46
N GLY A 214 8.95 -1.73 -16.19
CA GLY A 214 10.35 -1.32 -16.41
C GLY A 214 10.98 -0.57 -15.22
N MET A 215 12.26 -0.15 -15.38
CA MET A 215 12.94 0.67 -14.35
C MET A 215 12.21 2.00 -14.12
N SER A 216 11.62 2.61 -15.15
CA SER A 216 10.87 3.86 -15.05
C SER A 216 9.64 3.77 -14.13
N THR A 217 8.91 2.64 -14.14
CA THR A 217 7.77 2.45 -13.21
C THR A 217 8.24 2.30 -11.78
N LYS A 218 9.39 1.64 -11.55
CA LYS A 218 10.00 1.53 -10.22
C LYS A 218 10.48 2.87 -9.67
N ILE A 219 11.05 3.72 -10.52
CA ILE A 219 11.42 5.09 -10.14
C ILE A 219 10.19 5.92 -9.79
N THR A 220 9.10 5.77 -10.55
CA THR A 220 7.83 6.46 -10.24
C THR A 220 7.26 5.98 -8.90
N ALA A 221 7.25 4.68 -8.66
CA ALA A 221 6.82 4.10 -7.38
C ALA A 221 7.71 4.56 -6.20
N ALA A 222 9.03 4.59 -6.41
CA ALA A 222 9.98 5.11 -5.42
C ALA A 222 9.75 6.59 -5.11
N ASP A 223 9.43 7.43 -6.12
CA ASP A 223 9.12 8.85 -5.92
C ASP A 223 7.86 9.03 -5.06
N VAL A 224 6.80 8.27 -5.34
CA VAL A 224 5.56 8.30 -4.56
C VAL A 224 5.81 7.87 -3.12
N ALA A 225 6.51 6.74 -2.92
CA ALA A 225 6.78 6.19 -1.60
C ALA A 225 7.70 7.10 -0.76
N THR A 226 8.82 7.60 -1.33
CA THR A 226 9.78 8.42 -0.59
C THR A 226 9.23 9.80 -0.22
N ARG A 227 8.39 10.39 -1.06
CA ARG A 227 7.62 11.61 -0.70
C ARG A 227 6.61 11.36 0.42
N SER A 228 6.15 10.13 0.57
CA SER A 228 5.25 9.72 1.65
C SER A 228 5.99 9.22 2.90
N GLY A 229 7.30 9.43 2.96
CA GLY A 229 8.12 9.07 4.12
C GLY A 229 8.48 7.58 4.20
N ILE A 230 8.47 6.86 3.07
CA ILE A 230 8.75 5.43 3.00
C ILE A 230 10.08 5.22 2.26
N GLU A 231 11.06 4.63 2.93
CA GLU A 231 12.32 4.25 2.30
C GLU A 231 12.06 3.18 1.25
N THR A 232 12.59 3.35 0.03
CA THR A 232 12.34 2.41 -1.07
C THR A 232 13.67 1.84 -1.56
N ILE A 233 13.71 0.52 -1.77
CA ILE A 233 14.90 -0.17 -2.27
C ILE A 233 14.55 -0.97 -3.51
N ILE A 234 15.29 -0.74 -4.61
CA ILE A 234 15.26 -1.58 -5.80
C ILE A 234 16.42 -2.55 -5.70
N ALA A 235 16.13 -3.85 -5.67
CA ALA A 235 17.14 -4.89 -5.43
C ALA A 235 16.95 -6.12 -6.31
N PRO A 236 18.04 -6.93 -6.53
CA PRO A 236 17.98 -8.15 -7.32
C PRO A 236 17.18 -9.23 -6.57
N GLY A 237 16.04 -9.62 -7.11
CA GLY A 237 15.20 -10.66 -6.50
C GLY A 237 15.83 -12.06 -6.50
N ASN A 238 16.81 -12.33 -7.37
CA ASN A 238 17.49 -13.61 -7.49
C ASN A 238 18.72 -13.77 -6.56
N GLN A 239 19.07 -12.76 -5.78
CA GLN A 239 20.15 -12.84 -4.79
C GLN A 239 19.68 -13.65 -3.58
N ALA A 240 20.52 -14.56 -3.10
CA ALA A 240 20.21 -15.33 -1.90
C ALA A 240 20.03 -14.44 -0.68
N ASN A 241 19.04 -14.74 0.15
CA ASN A 241 18.70 -14.02 1.39
C ASN A 241 18.40 -12.51 1.23
N VAL A 242 18.19 -12.02 0.01
CA VAL A 242 18.05 -10.57 -0.25
C VAL A 242 17.02 -9.88 0.63
N ILE A 243 15.87 -10.51 0.89
CA ILE A 243 14.78 -9.88 1.68
C ILE A 243 15.20 -9.77 3.15
N VAL A 244 15.86 -10.82 3.68
CA VAL A 244 16.38 -10.83 5.04
C VAL A 244 17.50 -9.80 5.20
N ASP A 245 18.45 -9.79 4.29
CA ASP A 245 19.60 -8.89 4.31
C ASP A 245 19.14 -7.42 4.27
N LEU A 246 18.17 -7.09 3.40
CA LEU A 246 17.57 -5.76 3.32
C LEU A 246 16.84 -5.37 4.62
N ALA A 247 16.12 -6.29 5.25
CA ALA A 247 15.38 -6.02 6.50
C ALA A 247 16.33 -5.68 7.66
N TYR A 248 17.56 -6.20 7.61
CA TYR A 248 18.65 -5.88 8.53
C TYR A 248 19.63 -4.82 7.99
N ASP A 249 19.14 -3.96 7.08
CA ASP A 249 19.82 -2.76 6.57
C ASP A 249 21.15 -3.03 5.81
N GLN A 250 21.29 -4.24 5.22
CA GLN A 250 22.44 -4.53 4.34
C GLN A 250 22.36 -3.71 3.04
N ALA A 251 23.48 -3.17 2.60
CA ALA A 251 23.56 -2.33 1.40
C ALA A 251 23.48 -3.18 0.12
N ILE A 252 22.27 -3.45 -0.36
CA ILE A 252 22.01 -4.21 -1.59
C ILE A 252 21.13 -3.36 -2.51
N GLY A 253 21.46 -3.32 -3.79
CA GLY A 253 20.67 -2.62 -4.80
C GLY A 253 20.83 -1.11 -4.76
N THR A 254 19.75 -0.39 -5.03
CA THR A 254 19.66 1.07 -4.99
C THR A 254 18.65 1.49 -3.94
N LYS A 255 19.11 2.23 -2.95
CA LYS A 255 18.30 2.80 -1.88
C LYS A 255 17.86 4.21 -2.25
N PHE A 256 16.57 4.48 -2.16
CA PHE A 256 15.96 5.80 -2.30
C PHE A 256 15.60 6.30 -0.92
N THR A 257 16.24 7.41 -0.50
CA THR A 257 16.05 7.95 0.84
C THR A 257 14.75 8.73 0.96
N VAL A 258 14.22 8.79 2.18
CA VAL A 258 13.01 9.55 2.49
C VAL A 258 13.23 11.04 2.22
N GLN A 259 12.30 11.68 1.50
CA GLN A 259 12.40 13.09 1.08
C GLN A 259 11.63 14.05 1.98
N ALA A 260 10.70 13.55 2.80
CA ALA A 260 9.86 14.38 3.66
C ALA A 260 9.48 13.63 4.95
N ASP A 261 9.12 14.38 5.97
CA ASP A 261 8.57 13.79 7.20
C ASP A 261 7.28 13.03 6.86
N ARG A 262 7.23 11.74 7.26
CA ARG A 262 6.10 10.83 7.03
C ARG A 262 4.77 11.43 7.45
N LEU A 263 4.76 12.12 8.58
CA LEU A 263 3.55 12.67 9.16
C LEU A 263 3.02 13.85 8.34
N GLU A 264 3.90 14.76 7.91
CA GLU A 264 3.51 15.93 7.13
C GLU A 264 3.07 15.56 5.71
N SER A 265 3.79 14.68 5.03
CA SER A 265 3.45 14.25 3.66
C SER A 265 2.11 13.53 3.60
N ARG A 266 1.86 12.64 4.57
CA ARG A 266 0.57 11.96 4.70
C ARG A 266 -0.56 12.94 4.98
N LYS A 267 -0.33 13.88 5.89
CA LYS A 267 -1.30 14.93 6.21
C LYS A 267 -1.63 15.77 4.98
N GLN A 268 -0.63 16.24 4.23
CA GLN A 268 -0.86 17.03 3.00
C GLN A 268 -1.68 16.25 1.96
N TRP A 269 -1.40 14.96 1.76
CA TRP A 269 -2.18 14.12 0.85
C TRP A 269 -3.62 13.95 1.30
N LEU A 270 -3.84 13.69 2.61
CA LEU A 270 -5.16 13.49 3.18
C LEU A 270 -6.03 14.75 3.12
N PHE A 271 -5.43 15.94 3.22
CA PHE A 271 -6.14 17.22 3.33
C PHE A 271 -6.10 18.10 2.09
N ALA A 272 -5.64 17.57 0.96
CA ALA A 272 -5.66 18.29 -0.32
C ALA A 272 -7.06 18.66 -0.84
N ALA A 273 -8.13 18.05 -0.29
CA ALA A 273 -9.51 18.31 -0.68
C ALA A 273 -10.19 19.37 0.23
N PRO A 274 -11.16 20.13 -0.31
CA PRO A 274 -11.97 21.04 0.49
C PRO A 274 -12.79 20.29 1.55
N SER A 275 -13.06 20.95 2.68
CA SER A 275 -13.90 20.40 3.74
C SER A 275 -15.35 20.24 3.27
N ALA A 276 -15.93 19.05 3.46
CA ALA A 276 -17.31 18.72 3.10
C ALA A 276 -18.31 18.96 4.25
N GLY A 277 -17.82 19.16 5.49
CA GLY A 277 -18.69 19.39 6.64
C GLY A 277 -17.95 19.91 7.88
N VAL A 278 -18.69 20.06 8.96
CA VAL A 278 -18.19 20.55 10.25
C VAL A 278 -18.71 19.67 11.38
N LEU A 279 -17.81 19.31 12.30
CA LEU A 279 -18.13 18.69 13.58
C LEU A 279 -17.88 19.70 14.70
N VAL A 280 -18.93 20.15 15.37
CA VAL A 280 -18.79 21.01 16.55
C VAL A 280 -18.56 20.13 17.76
N VAL A 281 -17.57 20.50 18.60
CA VAL A 281 -17.16 19.70 19.75
C VAL A 281 -17.35 20.46 21.06
N ASP A 282 -17.49 19.71 22.16
CA ASP A 282 -17.51 20.27 23.52
C ASP A 282 -16.10 20.60 24.03
N GLU A 283 -16.00 21.23 25.20
CA GLU A 283 -14.74 21.65 25.83
C GLU A 283 -13.84 20.45 26.19
N GLY A 284 -14.44 19.30 26.55
CA GLY A 284 -13.71 18.07 26.85
C GLY A 284 -13.02 17.50 25.62
N ALA A 285 -13.74 17.46 24.49
CA ALA A 285 -13.19 17.01 23.21
C ALA A 285 -12.20 18.02 22.62
N GLU A 286 -12.44 19.34 22.78
CA GLU A 286 -11.48 20.38 22.42
C GLU A 286 -10.14 20.16 23.13
N SER A 287 -10.14 19.98 24.47
CA SER A 287 -8.95 19.70 25.25
C SER A 287 -8.28 18.37 24.85
N ALA A 288 -9.05 17.33 24.58
CA ALA A 288 -8.55 16.03 24.14
C ALA A 288 -7.81 16.13 22.79
N VAL A 289 -8.35 16.90 21.84
CA VAL A 289 -7.77 17.11 20.50
C VAL A 289 -6.54 18.00 20.55
N LEU A 290 -6.67 19.21 21.14
CA LEU A 290 -5.61 20.23 21.11
C LEU A 290 -4.44 19.95 22.04
N ILE A 291 -4.74 19.49 23.28
CA ILE A 291 -3.73 19.39 24.34
C ILE A 291 -3.22 17.96 24.49
N GLN A 292 -4.13 16.99 24.46
CA GLN A 292 -3.79 15.59 24.70
C GLN A 292 -3.47 14.81 23.42
N HIS A 293 -3.66 15.42 22.25
CA HIS A 293 -3.46 14.81 20.91
C HIS A 293 -4.17 13.44 20.78
N LYS A 294 -5.40 13.35 21.31
CA LYS A 294 -6.23 12.15 21.26
C LYS A 294 -7.20 12.17 20.09
N SER A 295 -7.71 11.00 19.76
CA SER A 295 -8.79 10.81 18.79
C SER A 295 -10.09 11.49 19.28
N LEU A 296 -10.90 11.99 18.34
CA LEU A 296 -12.24 12.52 18.65
C LEU A 296 -13.22 11.35 18.80
N LEU A 297 -13.87 11.27 19.95
CA LEU A 297 -14.93 10.30 20.24
C LEU A 297 -16.29 10.87 19.87
N PRO A 298 -17.30 10.05 19.53
CA PRO A 298 -18.67 10.49 19.30
C PRO A 298 -19.26 11.27 20.47
N ALA A 299 -18.92 10.89 21.71
CA ALA A 299 -19.39 11.53 22.93
C ALA A 299 -19.05 13.02 23.02
N GLY A 300 -17.94 13.45 22.42
CA GLY A 300 -17.50 14.85 22.39
C GLY A 300 -18.10 15.69 21.26
N ILE A 301 -18.90 15.09 20.36
CA ILE A 301 -19.54 15.79 19.24
C ILE A 301 -20.90 16.32 19.69
N VAL A 302 -21.15 17.61 19.52
CA VAL A 302 -22.41 18.26 19.87
C VAL A 302 -23.28 18.58 18.66
N GLU A 303 -22.67 18.85 17.51
CA GLU A 303 -23.35 19.16 16.26
C GLU A 303 -22.62 18.61 15.06
N VAL A 304 -23.36 18.15 14.06
CA VAL A 304 -22.86 17.70 12.77
C VAL A 304 -23.49 18.58 11.69
N SER A 305 -22.68 19.22 10.86
CA SER A 305 -23.15 20.10 9.79
C SER A 305 -22.52 19.73 8.45
N GLY A 306 -23.31 19.83 7.38
CA GLY A 306 -22.91 19.42 6.04
C GLY A 306 -23.27 17.97 5.75
N ARG A 307 -23.12 17.57 4.49
CA ARG A 307 -23.33 16.19 4.04
C ARG A 307 -22.02 15.64 3.52
N PHE A 308 -21.53 14.60 4.15
CA PHE A 308 -20.25 13.99 3.81
C PHE A 308 -20.30 12.48 4.01
N SER A 309 -19.53 11.80 3.19
CA SER A 309 -19.27 10.36 3.27
C SER A 309 -18.14 10.06 4.25
N ARG A 310 -17.98 8.79 4.61
CA ARG A 310 -16.81 8.28 5.36
C ARG A 310 -15.51 8.64 4.63
N GLY A 311 -14.56 9.24 5.39
CA GLY A 311 -13.24 9.60 4.84
C GLY A 311 -13.16 10.94 4.11
N GLU A 312 -14.27 11.65 3.90
CA GLU A 312 -14.23 13.03 3.42
C GLU A 312 -13.72 13.95 4.52
N VAL A 313 -13.03 15.03 4.12
CA VAL A 313 -12.46 15.96 5.09
C VAL A 313 -13.55 16.79 5.75
N VAL A 314 -13.53 16.88 7.07
CA VAL A 314 -14.40 17.76 7.86
C VAL A 314 -13.58 18.70 8.75
N ARG A 315 -14.15 19.85 9.07
CA ARG A 315 -13.60 20.75 10.08
C ARG A 315 -14.06 20.31 11.45
N ILE A 316 -13.17 20.35 12.42
CA ILE A 316 -13.48 20.19 13.83
C ILE A 316 -13.46 21.58 14.45
N ARG A 317 -14.58 21.98 15.04
CA ARG A 317 -14.84 23.36 15.48
C ARG A 317 -15.33 23.40 16.91
N THR A 318 -14.87 24.37 17.67
CA THR A 318 -15.37 24.63 19.03
C THR A 318 -16.79 25.23 19.00
N ARG A 319 -17.47 25.22 20.13
CA ARG A 319 -18.76 25.93 20.29
C ARG A 319 -18.64 27.44 20.07
N SER A 320 -17.46 28.02 20.30
CA SER A 320 -17.21 29.46 20.04
C SER A 320 -17.01 29.78 18.56
N GLY A 321 -17.03 28.77 17.67
CA GLY A 321 -16.89 28.95 16.22
C GLY A 321 -15.43 28.89 15.69
N LYS A 322 -14.45 28.59 16.54
CA LYS A 322 -13.04 28.46 16.15
C LYS A 322 -12.79 27.10 15.56
N ASP A 323 -12.21 27.04 14.34
CA ASP A 323 -11.71 25.79 13.76
C ASP A 323 -10.41 25.38 14.49
N ILE A 324 -10.36 24.15 14.98
CA ILE A 324 -9.24 23.63 15.77
C ILE A 324 -8.50 22.48 15.09
N ALA A 325 -9.16 21.78 14.17
CA ALA A 325 -8.55 20.71 13.40
C ALA A 325 -9.29 20.45 12.09
N LEU A 326 -8.61 19.80 11.16
CA LEU A 326 -9.20 19.08 10.02
C LEU A 326 -9.08 17.58 10.29
N GLY A 327 -10.10 16.79 9.94
CA GLY A 327 -10.11 15.37 10.18
C GLY A 327 -10.88 14.57 9.14
N MET A 328 -10.58 13.29 9.02
CA MET A 328 -11.36 12.35 8.23
C MET A 328 -12.21 11.49 9.17
N PRO A 329 -13.55 11.61 9.13
CA PRO A 329 -14.43 10.83 9.98
C PRO A 329 -14.49 9.38 9.53
N ARG A 330 -14.63 8.47 10.51
CA ARG A 330 -14.84 7.03 10.27
C ARG A 330 -16.29 6.69 9.93
N TYR A 331 -17.19 7.63 10.09
CA TYR A 331 -18.62 7.52 9.84
C TYR A 331 -19.09 8.68 8.97
N ASN A 332 -20.10 8.47 8.13
CA ASN A 332 -20.73 9.54 7.35
C ASN A 332 -21.53 10.49 8.23
N SER A 333 -22.00 11.61 7.67
CA SER A 333 -22.76 12.63 8.39
C SER A 333 -24.01 12.08 9.07
N ASP A 334 -24.75 11.18 8.41
CA ASP A 334 -26.00 10.64 8.93
C ASP A 334 -25.75 9.73 10.13
N ALA A 335 -24.73 8.88 10.06
CA ALA A 335 -24.33 8.03 11.17
C ALA A 335 -23.79 8.84 12.35
N LEU A 336 -22.95 9.87 12.10
CA LEU A 336 -22.45 10.74 13.15
C LEU A 336 -23.57 11.53 13.84
N GLU A 337 -24.61 11.92 13.11
CA GLU A 337 -25.78 12.58 13.70
C GLU A 337 -26.50 11.67 14.70
N LEU A 338 -26.55 10.36 14.42
CA LEU A 338 -27.19 9.37 15.31
C LEU A 338 -26.33 9.06 16.56
N ILE A 339 -25.00 9.02 16.41
CA ILE A 339 -24.11 8.64 17.51
C ILE A 339 -23.46 9.80 18.26
N LYS A 340 -23.66 11.06 17.82
CA LYS A 340 -23.14 12.23 18.55
C LYS A 340 -23.62 12.26 19.99
N GLY A 341 -22.73 12.58 20.91
CA GLY A 341 -23.02 12.59 22.35
C GLY A 341 -23.19 11.19 22.96
N LYS A 342 -23.01 10.10 22.21
CA LYS A 342 -23.13 8.72 22.70
C LYS A 342 -21.78 8.14 23.05
N HIS A 343 -21.76 7.15 23.94
CA HIS A 343 -20.55 6.39 24.24
C HIS A 343 -20.18 5.48 23.07
N SER A 344 -18.88 5.26 22.88
CA SER A 344 -18.38 4.42 21.79
C SER A 344 -18.91 2.98 21.84
N GLN A 345 -19.21 2.46 23.02
CA GLN A 345 -19.81 1.11 23.21
C GLN A 345 -21.23 0.98 22.66
N ASP A 346 -21.91 2.10 22.43
CA ASP A 346 -23.29 2.10 21.93
C ASP A 346 -23.37 2.15 20.39
N ILE A 347 -22.25 2.35 19.70
CA ILE A 347 -22.20 2.57 18.24
C ILE A 347 -22.85 1.40 17.50
N GLU A 348 -22.42 0.17 17.77
CA GLU A 348 -22.92 -1.02 17.10
C GLU A 348 -24.44 -1.21 17.33
N ASN A 349 -24.90 -0.96 18.55
CA ASN A 349 -26.32 -1.05 18.88
C ASN A 349 -27.18 0.01 18.15
N ILE A 350 -26.61 1.21 17.90
CA ILE A 350 -27.33 2.31 17.25
C ILE A 350 -27.31 2.18 15.73
N LEU A 351 -26.17 1.81 15.14
CA LEU A 351 -25.98 1.80 13.70
C LEU A 351 -26.14 0.40 13.07
N GLY A 352 -26.05 -0.69 13.85
CA GLY A 352 -26.00 -2.07 13.35
C GLY A 352 -24.61 -2.46 12.79
N TYR A 353 -23.63 -1.57 12.88
CA TYR A 353 -22.23 -1.80 12.46
C TYR A 353 -21.28 -0.86 13.20
N GLU A 354 -19.99 -1.20 13.21
CA GLU A 354 -18.92 -0.38 13.80
C GLU A 354 -17.69 -0.33 12.91
N TYR A 355 -17.16 0.89 12.67
CA TYR A 355 -15.86 1.15 12.04
C TYR A 355 -14.78 1.50 13.08
N GLY A 356 -14.99 1.16 14.34
CA GLY A 356 -14.16 1.44 15.48
C GLY A 356 -14.74 2.53 16.39
N ALA A 357 -14.21 2.58 17.61
CA ALA A 357 -14.71 3.36 18.73
C ALA A 357 -14.64 4.89 18.58
N VAL A 358 -13.95 5.41 17.54
CA VAL A 358 -13.68 6.86 17.39
C VAL A 358 -14.42 7.43 16.18
N ALA A 359 -14.85 8.68 16.31
CA ALA A 359 -15.43 9.43 15.19
C ALA A 359 -14.33 9.89 14.20
N VAL A 360 -13.20 10.40 14.73
CA VAL A 360 -12.01 10.78 13.94
C VAL A 360 -10.78 10.29 14.69
N HIS A 361 -9.95 9.48 14.03
CA HIS A 361 -8.70 9.01 14.63
C HIS A 361 -7.64 10.11 14.65
N ARG A 362 -6.81 10.18 15.68
CA ARG A 362 -5.74 11.19 15.82
C ARG A 362 -4.79 11.20 14.61
N ASP A 363 -4.50 10.03 14.05
CA ASP A 363 -3.63 9.91 12.88
C ASP A 363 -4.32 10.37 11.58
N ASP A 364 -5.64 10.49 11.59
CA ASP A 364 -6.48 11.00 10.50
C ASP A 364 -6.92 12.45 10.76
N MET A 365 -6.16 13.20 11.59
CA MET A 365 -6.48 14.57 12.01
C MET A 365 -5.24 15.44 11.99
N ILE A 366 -5.42 16.72 11.57
CA ILE A 366 -4.42 17.79 11.69
C ILE A 366 -4.97 18.85 12.60
N VAL A 367 -4.25 19.19 13.65
CA VAL A 367 -4.51 20.35 14.53
C VAL A 367 -4.07 21.61 13.79
N LEU A 368 -4.91 22.66 13.81
CA LEU A 368 -4.71 23.95 13.13
C LEU A 368 -3.98 24.96 14.02
#